data_9048fa4d218f124e3350b5e2781cf27d
#
_entry.id   9048fa4d218f124e3350b5e2781cf27d
#
_cell.length_a   1.000
_cell.length_b   1.000
_cell.length_c   1.000
_cell.angle_alpha   90.00
_cell.angle_beta   90.00
_cell.angle_gamma   90.00
#
_symmetry.space_group_name_H-M   'P 1'
#
loop_
_entity.id
_entity.type
_entity.pdbx_description
1 polymer ?
#
loop_
_entity_poly.entity_id
_entity_poly.type
_entity_poly.pdbx_seq_one_letter_code
_entity_poly.pdbx_strand_id
1 'polypeptide(L)'
;MAFQLSPGVVVTETDLTSVVPAVASTTGAFVGDFQWGPAGEIVTISSENNLVERFFKPNDTTAVDFFTAASFLAYGNNLKVVRAVDDDTARNAVASGTAVLIKNSDDYVQNHRDGSGSNGMWAAKHPGALGNSLKVSFADSSNFDSNSVASTTITAGGSSYSSVPTVTFSAAPAGGITATGTATVTSQAVTAITITNPGNGYTSAPTITISGGGGTGATATATLATDW
;
A
#
# COMPACT_ATOMS: atom_id res chain seq x y z
N MET A 1 55.17 37.35 -17.29
CA MET A 1 54.87 38.80 -17.25
C MET A 1 55.92 39.52 -18.09
N ALA A 2 55.51 40.22 -19.13
CA ALA A 2 56.42 41.05 -19.90
C ALA A 2 56.65 42.40 -19.16
N PHE A 3 57.90 42.66 -18.80
CA PHE A 3 58.29 43.97 -18.20
C PHE A 3 58.41 45.01 -19.29
N GLN A 4 57.70 46.09 -19.12
CA GLN A 4 57.86 47.29 -20.00
C GLN A 4 59.11 48.04 -19.60
N LEU A 5 60.06 48.15 -20.54
CA LEU A 5 61.39 48.83 -20.35
C LEU A 5 61.41 50.27 -20.72
N SER A 6 60.34 50.85 -21.19
CA SER A 6 60.27 52.33 -21.57
C SER A 6 58.85 52.83 -21.19
N PRO A 7 58.71 54.16 -20.97
CA PRO A 7 57.39 54.71 -20.69
C PRO A 7 56.46 54.50 -21.87
N GLY A 8 55.38 53.82 -21.61
CA GLY A 8 54.33 53.48 -22.55
C GLY A 8 53.06 53.13 -21.81
N VAL A 9 51.95 53.08 -22.53
CA VAL A 9 50.65 52.67 -21.98
C VAL A 9 50.51 51.17 -22.20
N VAL A 10 50.37 50.38 -21.10
CA VAL A 10 50.02 49.00 -21.18
C VAL A 10 48.48 48.91 -21.16
N VAL A 11 47.92 48.52 -22.28
CA VAL A 11 46.46 48.19 -22.36
C VAL A 11 46.31 46.73 -22.18
N THR A 12 45.63 46.32 -21.10
CA THR A 12 45.16 44.97 -20.92
C THR A 12 43.68 44.94 -21.20
N GLU A 13 43.28 44.20 -22.22
CA GLU A 13 41.87 43.91 -22.49
C GLU A 13 41.47 42.68 -21.66
N THR A 14 40.50 42.84 -20.80
CA THR A 14 39.90 41.74 -20.08
C THR A 14 38.55 41.46 -20.74
N ASP A 15 38.49 40.36 -21.49
CA ASP A 15 37.23 39.88 -22.07
C ASP A 15 36.33 39.36 -20.97
N LEU A 16 35.32 40.12 -20.60
CA LEU A 16 34.27 39.73 -19.63
C LEU A 16 33.10 39.04 -20.31
N THR A 17 33.12 38.82 -21.62
CA THR A 17 32.04 38.17 -22.36
C THR A 17 31.97 36.66 -22.10
N SER A 18 33.03 36.03 -21.57
CA SER A 18 33.02 34.62 -21.15
C SER A 18 32.44 34.41 -19.76
N VAL A 19 32.19 35.46 -18.99
CA VAL A 19 31.42 35.36 -17.74
C VAL A 19 29.97 35.68 -18.06
N VAL A 20 29.34 34.81 -18.83
CA VAL A 20 27.89 34.70 -18.77
C VAL A 20 27.61 33.98 -17.46
N PRO A 21 27.05 34.63 -16.42
CA PRO A 21 26.55 33.90 -15.30
C PRO A 21 25.47 32.98 -15.87
N ALA A 22 25.70 31.68 -15.88
CA ALA A 22 24.69 30.70 -16.18
C ALA A 22 23.66 30.70 -15.02
N VAL A 23 22.94 31.81 -14.88
CA VAL A 23 21.80 31.94 -13.97
C VAL A 23 20.54 31.92 -14.81
N ALA A 24 20.43 30.90 -15.62
CA ALA A 24 19.13 30.49 -16.08
C ALA A 24 18.66 29.37 -15.16
N SER A 25 18.29 29.71 -13.94
CA SER A 25 17.38 28.83 -13.17
C SER A 25 16.02 28.89 -13.86
N THR A 26 15.87 28.20 -14.97
CA THR A 26 14.61 28.09 -15.67
C THR A 26 13.70 27.24 -14.78
N THR A 27 12.87 27.90 -14.00
CA THR A 27 11.83 27.24 -13.21
C THR A 27 10.61 27.08 -14.09
N GLY A 28 10.24 25.83 -14.36
CA GLY A 28 8.98 25.50 -15.01
C GLY A 28 7.87 25.26 -13.98
N ALA A 29 6.62 25.43 -14.42
CA ALA A 29 5.45 25.03 -13.65
C ALA A 29 4.53 24.20 -14.55
N PHE A 30 4.01 23.09 -14.03
CA PHE A 30 3.15 22.17 -14.75
C PHE A 30 2.02 21.66 -13.85
N VAL A 31 0.81 21.64 -14.37
CA VAL A 31 -0.36 21.00 -13.72
C VAL A 31 -0.86 19.92 -14.66
N GLY A 32 -1.02 18.72 -14.16
CA GLY A 32 -1.49 17.61 -14.99
C GLY A 32 -2.04 16.44 -14.17
N ASP A 33 -2.57 15.46 -14.89
CA ASP A 33 -3.02 14.20 -14.32
C ASP A 33 -1.88 13.18 -14.32
N PHE A 34 -1.72 12.51 -13.17
CA PHE A 34 -0.72 11.46 -12.96
C PHE A 34 -1.35 10.29 -12.21
N GLN A 35 -0.81 9.09 -12.41
CA GLN A 35 -1.36 7.87 -11.79
C GLN A 35 -1.26 7.85 -10.27
N TRP A 36 -0.24 8.48 -9.70
CA TRP A 36 0.10 8.43 -8.29
C TRP A 36 0.66 9.78 -7.83
N GLY A 37 0.87 9.93 -6.51
CA GLY A 37 1.49 11.10 -5.93
C GLY A 37 0.51 12.03 -5.22
N PRO A 38 1.04 13.02 -4.48
CA PRO A 38 0.21 13.99 -3.77
C PRO A 38 -0.60 14.84 -4.75
N ALA A 39 -1.84 15.11 -4.41
CA ALA A 39 -2.74 15.94 -5.19
C ALA A 39 -2.84 17.35 -4.58
N GLY A 40 -2.92 18.38 -5.43
CA GLY A 40 -3.06 19.76 -4.99
C GLY A 40 -1.85 20.32 -4.20
N GLU A 41 -0.71 19.66 -4.26
CA GLU A 41 0.53 20.05 -3.60
C GLU A 41 1.60 20.35 -4.65
N ILE A 42 2.41 21.41 -4.43
CA ILE A 42 3.53 21.74 -5.32
C ILE A 42 4.72 20.85 -5.01
N VAL A 43 5.05 19.97 -5.94
CA VAL A 43 6.21 19.07 -5.85
C VAL A 43 7.31 19.57 -6.77
N THR A 44 8.53 19.74 -6.25
CA THR A 44 9.68 20.10 -7.07
C THR A 44 10.32 18.85 -7.65
N ILE A 45 10.46 18.82 -8.95
CA ILE A 45 11.03 17.70 -9.72
C ILE A 45 12.29 18.17 -10.41
N SER A 46 13.39 17.43 -10.24
CA SER A 46 14.71 17.77 -10.76
C SER A 46 15.17 16.89 -11.93
N SER A 47 14.51 15.75 -12.16
CA SER A 47 14.85 14.79 -13.21
C SER A 47 13.66 13.91 -13.58
N GLU A 48 13.72 13.24 -14.74
CA GLU A 48 12.72 12.27 -15.15
C GLU A 48 12.59 11.09 -14.17
N ASN A 49 13.70 10.61 -13.61
CA ASN A 49 13.66 9.55 -12.58
C ASN A 49 12.91 10.01 -11.34
N ASN A 50 13.14 11.24 -10.90
CA ASN A 50 12.42 11.83 -9.76
C ASN A 50 10.92 12.01 -10.08
N LEU A 51 10.56 12.31 -11.34
CA LEU A 51 9.16 12.35 -11.80
C LEU A 51 8.49 10.97 -11.65
N VAL A 52 9.17 9.90 -12.10
CA VAL A 52 8.68 8.51 -11.97
C VAL A 52 8.55 8.09 -10.50
N GLU A 53 9.50 8.43 -9.65
CA GLU A 53 9.45 8.11 -8.22
C GLU A 53 8.28 8.77 -7.50
N ARG A 54 7.95 10.01 -7.87
CA ARG A 54 6.88 10.79 -7.23
C ARG A 54 5.51 10.51 -7.80
N PHE A 55 5.39 10.36 -9.12
CA PHE A 55 4.11 10.29 -9.81
C PHE A 55 3.85 8.96 -10.53
N PHE A 56 4.78 8.01 -10.40
CA PHE A 56 4.75 6.70 -11.04
C PHE A 56 4.87 6.78 -12.57
N LYS A 57 4.84 5.63 -13.24
CA LYS A 57 4.93 5.54 -14.70
C LYS A 57 3.61 5.97 -15.35
N PRO A 58 3.63 6.54 -16.56
CA PRO A 58 2.42 6.91 -17.28
C PRO A 58 1.62 5.67 -17.72
N ASN A 59 0.33 5.86 -17.95
CA ASN A 59 -0.56 4.96 -18.67
C ASN A 59 -1.17 5.67 -19.88
N ASP A 60 -2.08 5.02 -20.59
CA ASP A 60 -2.69 5.55 -21.82
C ASP A 60 -3.44 6.88 -21.60
N THR A 61 -3.93 7.14 -20.38
CA THR A 61 -4.66 8.39 -20.05
C THR A 61 -3.74 9.50 -19.58
N THR A 62 -2.66 9.17 -18.86
CA THR A 62 -1.74 10.16 -18.25
C THR A 62 -0.45 10.37 -19.06
N ALA A 63 -0.30 9.68 -20.20
CA ALA A 63 0.92 9.72 -21.00
C ALA A 63 1.25 11.11 -21.53
N VAL A 64 0.25 11.86 -21.98
CA VAL A 64 0.44 13.20 -22.55
C VAL A 64 1.01 14.15 -21.50
N ASP A 65 0.43 14.17 -20.32
CA ASP A 65 0.85 15.03 -19.21
C ASP A 65 2.23 14.63 -18.70
N PHE A 66 2.44 13.33 -18.53
CA PHE A 66 3.73 12.80 -18.09
C PHE A 66 4.88 13.16 -19.06
N PHE A 67 4.71 12.92 -20.36
CA PHE A 67 5.75 13.19 -21.34
C PHE A 67 5.93 14.68 -21.60
N THR A 68 4.91 15.51 -21.40
CA THR A 68 5.06 16.96 -21.43
C THR A 68 5.96 17.44 -20.29
N ALA A 69 5.72 16.96 -19.07
CA ALA A 69 6.59 17.26 -17.93
C ALA A 69 8.02 16.73 -18.13
N ALA A 70 8.17 15.49 -18.62
CA ALA A 70 9.47 14.87 -18.91
C ALA A 70 10.24 15.63 -19.97
N SER A 71 9.59 16.13 -21.02
CA SER A 71 10.22 16.93 -22.08
C SER A 71 10.84 18.24 -21.55
N PHE A 72 10.22 18.87 -20.56
CA PHE A 72 10.84 20.02 -19.89
C PHE A 72 12.09 19.60 -19.11
N LEU A 73 12.04 18.45 -18.42
CA LEU A 73 13.15 17.94 -17.60
C LEU A 73 14.37 17.52 -18.42
N ALA A 74 14.22 17.31 -19.73
CA ALA A 74 15.35 17.08 -20.64
C ALA A 74 16.24 18.33 -20.80
N TYR A 75 15.70 19.54 -20.56
CA TYR A 75 16.39 20.82 -20.71
C TYR A 75 16.52 21.62 -19.41
N GLY A 76 15.72 21.27 -18.38
CA GLY A 76 15.68 21.97 -17.10
C GLY A 76 15.67 21.00 -15.92
N ASN A 77 16.08 21.46 -14.75
CA ASN A 77 16.15 20.65 -13.53
C ASN A 77 15.32 21.23 -12.36
N ASN A 78 14.43 22.16 -12.64
CA ASN A 78 13.57 22.78 -11.63
C ASN A 78 12.14 22.94 -12.15
N LEU A 79 11.40 21.84 -12.12
CA LEU A 79 9.99 21.80 -12.51
C LEU A 79 9.11 21.72 -11.25
N LYS A 80 8.19 22.67 -11.11
CA LYS A 80 7.13 22.63 -10.09
C LYS A 80 5.92 21.92 -10.68
N VAL A 81 5.61 20.75 -10.15
CA VAL A 81 4.50 19.92 -10.63
C VAL A 81 3.39 19.91 -9.59
N VAL A 82 2.16 20.09 -10.05
CA VAL A 82 0.95 19.89 -9.25
C VAL A 82 0.11 18.82 -9.93
N ARG A 83 -0.20 17.76 -9.18
CA ARG A 83 -1.14 16.73 -9.65
C ARG A 83 -2.57 17.22 -9.46
N ALA A 84 -3.33 17.27 -10.54
CA ALA A 84 -4.76 17.48 -10.53
C ALA A 84 -5.48 16.15 -10.26
N VAL A 85 -6.56 16.18 -9.50
CA VAL A 85 -7.50 15.06 -9.30
C VAL A 85 -8.92 15.62 -9.29
N ASP A 86 -9.86 14.80 -9.70
CA ASP A 86 -11.28 15.14 -9.59
C ASP A 86 -11.76 14.87 -8.16
N ASP A 87 -12.09 15.91 -7.43
CA ASP A 87 -12.51 15.84 -6.02
C ASP A 87 -13.81 15.04 -5.82
N ASP A 88 -14.64 14.93 -6.83
CA ASP A 88 -15.92 14.21 -6.75
C ASP A 88 -15.73 12.70 -6.92
N THR A 89 -14.76 12.29 -7.71
CA THR A 89 -14.58 10.87 -8.08
C THR A 89 -13.31 10.23 -7.55
N ALA A 90 -12.22 11.00 -7.35
CA ALA A 90 -10.97 10.47 -6.85
C ALA A 90 -11.09 9.99 -5.40
N ARG A 91 -10.58 8.80 -5.12
CA ARG A 91 -10.57 8.20 -3.76
C ARG A 91 -9.27 7.47 -3.51
N ASN A 92 -8.90 7.40 -2.23
CA ASN A 92 -7.81 6.55 -1.76
C ASN A 92 -8.37 5.15 -1.49
N ALA A 93 -7.64 4.11 -1.91
CA ALA A 93 -8.00 2.76 -1.55
C ALA A 93 -7.93 2.56 -0.03
N VAL A 94 -8.90 1.86 0.55
CA VAL A 94 -9.01 1.61 1.99
C VAL A 94 -9.13 0.11 2.26
N ALA A 95 -8.73 -0.32 3.45
CA ALA A 95 -8.78 -1.72 3.83
C ALA A 95 -10.22 -2.25 3.96
N SER A 96 -11.15 -1.40 4.38
CA SER A 96 -12.57 -1.73 4.51
C SER A 96 -13.40 -0.44 4.63
N GLY A 97 -14.71 -0.56 4.41
CA GLY A 97 -15.62 0.58 4.54
C GLY A 97 -15.69 1.48 3.32
N THR A 98 -15.93 2.76 3.52
CA THR A 98 -16.11 3.75 2.45
C THR A 98 -14.80 4.42 2.11
N ALA A 99 -14.39 4.37 0.86
CA ALA A 99 -13.20 5.05 0.37
C ALA A 99 -13.32 6.59 0.54
N VAL A 100 -12.24 7.22 0.97
CA VAL A 100 -12.15 8.67 1.21
C VAL A 100 -11.17 9.30 0.25
N LEU A 101 -11.24 10.61 0.07
CA LEU A 101 -10.23 11.38 -0.64
C LEU A 101 -9.26 12.00 0.38
N ILE A 102 -8.00 11.58 0.31
CA ILE A 102 -6.87 12.18 1.05
C ILE A 102 -5.88 12.68 0.00
N LYS A 103 -5.86 13.99 -0.22
CA LYS A 103 -5.09 14.59 -1.33
C LYS A 103 -3.58 14.53 -1.10
N ASN A 104 -3.15 14.89 0.13
CA ASN A 104 -1.75 15.00 0.52
C ASN A 104 -1.60 14.88 2.05
N SER A 105 -0.40 15.07 2.55
CA SER A 105 -0.09 14.95 3.98
C SER A 105 -0.79 16.01 4.83
N ASP A 106 -0.96 17.21 4.33
CA ASP A 106 -1.60 18.31 5.05
C ASP A 106 -3.10 18.06 5.19
N ASP A 107 -3.74 17.61 4.13
CA ASP A 107 -5.15 17.19 4.14
C ASP A 107 -5.37 16.04 5.13
N TYR A 108 -4.47 15.03 5.14
CA TYR A 108 -4.53 13.96 6.13
C TYR A 108 -4.49 14.48 7.57
N VAL A 109 -3.56 15.37 7.88
CA VAL A 109 -3.38 15.90 9.23
C VAL A 109 -4.58 16.76 9.68
N GLN A 110 -5.15 17.51 8.74
CA GLN A 110 -6.26 18.44 9.04
C GLN A 110 -7.61 17.74 9.14
N ASN A 111 -7.88 16.74 8.31
CA ASN A 111 -9.22 16.22 8.12
C ASN A 111 -9.40 14.72 8.42
N HIS A 112 -8.31 13.93 8.55
CA HIS A 112 -8.41 12.48 8.65
C HIS A 112 -7.60 11.86 9.79
N ARG A 113 -6.76 12.63 10.47
CA ARG A 113 -5.86 12.14 11.53
C ARG A 113 -6.57 11.61 12.76
N ASP A 114 -7.73 12.14 13.08
CA ASP A 114 -8.54 11.76 14.25
C ASP A 114 -9.23 10.40 14.09
N GLY A 115 -9.10 9.75 12.92
CA GLY A 115 -9.73 8.46 12.62
C GLY A 115 -11.23 8.56 12.40
N SER A 116 -11.74 9.75 12.16
CA SER A 116 -13.14 9.95 11.78
C SER A 116 -13.37 9.33 10.39
N GLY A 117 -14.18 8.29 10.33
CA GLY A 117 -14.54 7.60 9.11
C GLY A 117 -14.49 6.06 9.24
N SER A 118 -15.20 5.37 8.36
CA SER A 118 -15.27 3.90 8.34
C SER A 118 -14.24 3.29 7.38
N ASN A 119 -12.97 3.72 7.44
CA ASN A 119 -11.96 3.43 6.42
C ASN A 119 -11.12 2.18 6.71
N GLY A 120 -11.42 1.49 7.80
CA GLY A 120 -10.57 0.40 8.29
C GLY A 120 -9.24 0.91 8.85
N MET A 121 -8.29 0.00 9.05
CA MET A 121 -6.99 0.30 9.67
C MET A 121 -5.98 0.94 8.70
N TRP A 122 -6.24 0.89 7.40
CA TRP A 122 -5.29 1.29 6.35
C TRP A 122 -5.99 2.04 5.24
N ALA A 123 -5.37 3.11 4.79
CA ALA A 123 -5.71 3.82 3.57
C ALA A 123 -4.45 4.00 2.71
N ALA A 124 -4.60 3.96 1.40
CA ALA A 124 -3.51 4.30 0.50
C ALA A 124 -3.12 5.77 0.68
N LYS A 125 -1.83 6.07 0.62
CA LYS A 125 -1.31 7.41 0.87
C LYS A 125 -1.81 8.45 -0.13
N HIS A 126 -2.05 8.04 -1.37
CA HIS A 126 -2.45 8.93 -2.45
C HIS A 126 -3.71 8.43 -3.16
N PRO A 127 -4.55 9.31 -3.69
CA PRO A 127 -5.76 8.92 -4.40
C PRO A 127 -5.43 8.32 -5.78
N GLY A 128 -6.27 7.40 -6.23
CA GLY A 128 -6.21 6.81 -7.56
C GLY A 128 -6.24 5.29 -7.58
N ALA A 129 -6.49 4.73 -8.77
CA ALA A 129 -6.70 3.30 -8.98
C ALA A 129 -5.49 2.43 -8.63
N LEU A 130 -4.27 2.98 -8.68
CA LEU A 130 -3.04 2.27 -8.32
C LEU A 130 -3.05 1.81 -6.85
N GLY A 131 -3.72 2.55 -5.96
CA GLY A 131 -3.90 2.17 -4.56
C GLY A 131 -4.60 0.83 -4.37
N ASN A 132 -5.46 0.40 -5.30
CA ASN A 132 -6.18 -0.87 -5.22
C ASN A 132 -5.28 -2.10 -5.41
N SER A 133 -4.07 -1.92 -5.93
CA SER A 133 -3.08 -3.00 -6.07
C SER A 133 -2.22 -3.20 -4.82
N LEU A 134 -2.32 -2.30 -3.84
CA LEU A 134 -1.57 -2.41 -2.59
C LEU A 134 -2.18 -3.50 -1.71
N LYS A 135 -1.33 -4.28 -1.08
CA LYS A 135 -1.70 -5.27 -0.06
C LYS A 135 -0.92 -4.98 1.21
N VAL A 136 -1.63 -5.02 2.33
CA VAL A 136 -1.02 -4.97 3.65
C VAL A 136 -1.30 -6.30 4.34
N SER A 137 -0.27 -7.01 4.74
CA SER A 137 -0.39 -8.21 5.55
C SER A 137 0.32 -8.01 6.87
N PHE A 138 -0.34 -8.47 7.92
CA PHE A 138 0.23 -8.61 9.25
C PHE A 138 0.51 -10.07 9.51
N ALA A 139 1.75 -10.37 9.80
CA ALA A 139 2.15 -11.66 10.36
C ALA A 139 2.58 -11.41 11.80
N ASP A 140 1.75 -11.77 12.77
CA ASP A 140 2.17 -11.90 14.15
C ASP A 140 2.91 -13.23 14.35
N SER A 141 3.48 -13.45 15.53
CA SER A 141 4.27 -14.64 15.81
C SER A 141 3.53 -15.97 15.65
N SER A 142 2.19 -15.96 15.73
CA SER A 142 1.35 -17.15 15.57
C SER A 142 0.96 -17.41 14.12
N ASN A 143 0.94 -16.36 13.28
CA ASN A 143 0.59 -16.44 11.85
C ASN A 143 1.83 -16.49 10.94
N PHE A 144 3.03 -16.39 11.50
CA PHE A 144 4.28 -16.39 10.73
C PHE A 144 4.76 -17.80 10.38
N ASP A 145 4.15 -18.85 10.96
CA ASP A 145 4.50 -20.22 10.66
C ASP A 145 3.66 -20.73 9.49
N SER A 146 4.30 -20.97 8.35
CA SER A 146 3.68 -21.50 7.12
C SER A 146 2.98 -22.85 7.30
N ASN A 147 3.27 -23.54 8.41
CA ASN A 147 2.70 -24.83 8.76
C ASN A 147 1.59 -24.74 9.82
N SER A 148 0.93 -23.60 9.95
CA SER A 148 -0.17 -23.35 10.87
C SER A 148 -1.54 -23.38 10.16
N VAL A 149 -2.64 -23.49 10.90
CA VAL A 149 -4.00 -23.41 10.37
C VAL A 149 -4.38 -21.94 10.15
N ALA A 150 -4.49 -21.51 8.90
CA ALA A 150 -4.83 -20.13 8.52
C ALA A 150 -6.31 -19.83 8.64
N SER A 151 -7.17 -20.79 8.25
CA SER A 151 -8.62 -20.59 8.27
C SER A 151 -9.37 -21.92 8.37
N THR A 152 -10.65 -21.82 8.72
CA THR A 152 -11.59 -22.92 8.73
C THR A 152 -12.84 -22.56 7.92
N THR A 153 -13.38 -23.51 7.18
CA THR A 153 -14.62 -23.36 6.42
C THR A 153 -15.62 -24.40 6.85
N ILE A 154 -16.83 -23.99 7.24
CA ILE A 154 -17.94 -24.92 7.51
C ILE A 154 -18.44 -25.49 6.18
N THR A 155 -18.38 -26.80 6.01
CA THR A 155 -18.89 -27.49 4.81
C THR A 155 -20.33 -27.96 4.99
N ALA A 156 -20.72 -28.27 6.24
CA ALA A 156 -22.11 -28.49 6.63
C ALA A 156 -22.32 -28.02 8.08
N GLY A 157 -23.35 -27.22 8.32
CA GLY A 157 -23.65 -26.71 9.67
C GLY A 157 -24.26 -27.74 10.63
N GLY A 158 -24.74 -28.85 10.10
CA GLY A 158 -25.50 -29.84 10.89
C GLY A 158 -26.84 -29.32 11.40
N SER A 159 -27.41 -30.00 12.39
CA SER A 159 -28.69 -29.60 12.99
C SER A 159 -28.81 -30.04 14.43
N SER A 160 -29.81 -29.50 15.13
CA SER A 160 -30.19 -29.83 16.51
C SER A 160 -29.14 -29.53 17.58
N TYR A 161 -28.19 -28.64 17.32
CA TYR A 161 -27.25 -28.20 18.33
C TYR A 161 -27.93 -27.29 19.35
N SER A 162 -28.08 -27.78 20.57
CA SER A 162 -28.65 -27.01 21.69
C SER A 162 -27.60 -26.28 22.53
N SER A 163 -26.34 -26.66 22.39
CA SER A 163 -25.19 -26.02 23.02
C SER A 163 -23.98 -26.04 22.08
N VAL A 164 -22.93 -25.29 22.40
CA VAL A 164 -21.70 -25.24 21.60
C VAL A 164 -21.01 -26.61 21.62
N PRO A 165 -20.77 -27.23 20.45
CA PRO A 165 -20.02 -28.48 20.37
C PRO A 165 -18.53 -28.26 20.59
N THR A 166 -17.83 -29.35 20.97
CA THR A 166 -16.38 -29.37 21.05
C THR A 166 -15.79 -29.51 19.65
N VAL A 167 -14.82 -28.65 19.32
CA VAL A 167 -14.04 -28.71 18.09
C VAL A 167 -12.66 -29.28 18.40
N THR A 168 -12.30 -30.36 17.71
CA THR A 168 -10.98 -31.01 17.84
C THR A 168 -10.30 -31.06 16.49
N PHE A 169 -9.07 -30.57 16.42
CA PHE A 169 -8.20 -30.72 15.26
C PHE A 169 -7.35 -31.99 15.43
N SER A 170 -7.06 -32.71 14.34
CA SER A 170 -6.10 -33.82 14.40
C SER A 170 -4.74 -33.32 14.90
N ALA A 171 -4.03 -34.16 15.63
CA ALA A 171 -2.74 -33.81 16.22
C ALA A 171 -1.74 -33.36 15.16
N ALA A 172 -0.96 -32.35 15.49
CA ALA A 172 0.21 -31.94 14.69
C ALA A 172 1.26 -33.08 14.74
N PRO A 173 2.11 -33.22 13.70
CA PRO A 173 3.27 -34.12 13.71
C PRO A 173 4.20 -33.90 14.92
N ALA A 174 5.07 -34.86 15.18
CA ALA A 174 6.00 -34.79 16.30
C ALA A 174 6.83 -33.51 16.30
N GLY A 175 6.82 -32.77 17.39
CA GLY A 175 7.45 -31.46 17.54
C GLY A 175 6.56 -30.28 17.20
N GLY A 176 5.37 -30.49 16.61
CA GLY A 176 4.39 -29.45 16.34
C GLY A 176 3.44 -29.20 17.49
N ILE A 177 2.67 -28.13 17.39
CA ILE A 177 1.60 -27.74 18.33
C ILE A 177 0.26 -27.94 17.63
N THR A 178 -0.66 -28.69 18.29
CA THR A 178 -1.99 -28.92 17.75
C THR A 178 -2.84 -27.65 17.79
N ALA A 179 -3.53 -27.36 16.68
CA ALA A 179 -4.48 -26.26 16.61
C ALA A 179 -5.67 -26.44 17.52
N THR A 180 -6.24 -25.35 18.01
CA THR A 180 -7.47 -25.34 18.81
C THR A 180 -8.45 -24.29 18.28
N GLY A 181 -9.75 -24.52 18.49
CA GLY A 181 -10.79 -23.59 18.06
C GLY A 181 -12.09 -23.82 18.81
N THR A 182 -12.96 -22.82 18.71
CA THR A 182 -14.32 -22.87 19.31
C THR A 182 -15.37 -22.69 18.23
N ALA A 183 -16.48 -23.48 18.34
CA ALA A 183 -17.59 -23.34 17.43
C ALA A 183 -18.53 -22.20 17.83
N THR A 184 -19.17 -21.59 16.86
CA THR A 184 -20.32 -20.70 17.03
C THR A 184 -21.57 -21.42 16.51
N VAL A 185 -22.63 -21.45 17.32
CA VAL A 185 -23.93 -22.07 16.97
C VAL A 185 -24.97 -20.99 16.83
N THR A 186 -25.66 -20.97 15.70
CA THR A 186 -26.80 -20.09 15.43
C THR A 186 -27.91 -20.91 14.81
N SER A 187 -29.15 -20.73 15.29
CA SER A 187 -30.33 -21.48 14.81
C SER A 187 -30.12 -22.99 14.81
N GLN A 188 -29.53 -23.54 15.86
CA GLN A 188 -29.24 -24.96 16.06
C GLN A 188 -28.27 -25.59 15.03
N ALA A 189 -27.49 -24.77 14.33
CA ALA A 189 -26.45 -25.21 13.39
C ALA A 189 -25.10 -24.54 13.74
N VAL A 190 -24.00 -25.21 13.44
CA VAL A 190 -22.66 -24.65 13.54
C VAL A 190 -22.46 -23.72 12.35
N THR A 191 -22.22 -22.44 12.62
CA THR A 191 -22.07 -21.40 11.57
C THR A 191 -20.63 -20.93 11.37
N ALA A 192 -19.78 -21.10 12.40
CA ALA A 192 -18.37 -20.71 12.31
C ALA A 192 -17.52 -21.51 13.30
N ILE A 193 -16.22 -21.59 13.01
CA ILE A 193 -15.20 -22.02 13.98
C ILE A 193 -14.17 -20.89 14.08
N THR A 194 -14.00 -20.36 15.28
CA THR A 194 -12.95 -19.38 15.58
C THR A 194 -11.71 -20.12 16.05
N ILE A 195 -10.60 -19.95 15.34
CA ILE A 195 -9.31 -20.53 15.72
C ILE A 195 -8.79 -19.76 16.95
N THR A 196 -8.53 -20.47 18.04
CA THR A 196 -7.98 -19.90 19.28
C THR A 196 -6.47 -20.06 19.37
N ASN A 197 -5.95 -21.13 18.75
CA ASN A 197 -4.53 -21.35 18.51
C ASN A 197 -4.37 -21.98 17.12
N PRO A 198 -3.61 -21.37 16.20
CA PRO A 198 -3.44 -21.93 14.85
C PRO A 198 -2.57 -23.19 14.81
N GLY A 199 -1.87 -23.51 15.91
CA GLY A 199 -0.91 -24.61 15.94
C GLY A 199 0.31 -24.35 15.03
N ASN A 200 1.17 -25.33 14.89
CA ASN A 200 2.28 -25.32 13.94
C ASN A 200 2.75 -26.73 13.58
N GLY A 201 3.64 -26.83 12.58
CA GLY A 201 4.28 -28.10 12.19
C GLY A 201 3.39 -29.03 11.37
N TYR A 202 2.25 -28.56 10.87
CA TYR A 202 1.38 -29.35 9.99
C TYR A 202 2.00 -29.50 8.59
N THR A 203 2.08 -30.73 8.09
CA THR A 203 2.51 -31.03 6.72
C THR A 203 1.33 -31.15 5.75
N SER A 204 0.11 -31.23 6.27
CA SER A 204 -1.17 -31.24 5.54
C SER A 204 -2.26 -30.67 6.44
N ALA A 205 -3.34 -30.17 5.84
CA ALA A 205 -4.46 -29.62 6.59
C ALA A 205 -5.01 -30.63 7.61
N PRO A 206 -5.12 -30.28 8.90
CA PRO A 206 -5.68 -31.16 9.89
C PRO A 206 -7.16 -31.44 9.65
N THR A 207 -7.61 -32.65 10.00
CA THR A 207 -9.03 -32.97 10.03
C THR A 207 -9.69 -32.30 11.25
N ILE A 208 -10.90 -31.77 11.05
CA ILE A 208 -11.69 -31.17 12.11
C ILE A 208 -12.81 -32.11 12.50
N THR A 209 -12.88 -32.43 13.78
CA THR A 209 -13.98 -33.24 14.38
C THR A 209 -14.83 -32.32 15.25
N ILE A 210 -16.14 -32.30 14.99
CA ILE A 210 -17.14 -31.57 15.78
C ILE A 210 -18.00 -32.57 16.52
N SER A 211 -17.99 -32.51 17.86
CA SER A 211 -18.68 -33.51 18.70
C SER A 211 -19.39 -32.86 19.87
N GLY A 212 -20.46 -33.51 20.36
CA GLY A 212 -21.28 -33.00 21.45
C GLY A 212 -22.25 -31.90 21.02
N GLY A 213 -22.68 -31.06 21.96
CA GLY A 213 -23.64 -30.00 21.71
C GLY A 213 -25.08 -30.43 21.42
N GLY A 214 -25.40 -31.74 21.48
CA GLY A 214 -26.73 -32.29 21.24
C GLY A 214 -27.11 -32.44 19.78
N GLY A 215 -26.33 -31.88 18.85
CA GLY A 215 -26.56 -31.91 17.40
C GLY A 215 -25.71 -32.93 16.66
N THR A 216 -25.94 -33.05 15.36
CA THR A 216 -25.20 -33.96 14.46
C THR A 216 -24.99 -33.35 13.07
N GLY A 217 -24.05 -33.93 12.31
CA GLY A 217 -23.86 -33.63 10.88
C GLY A 217 -23.07 -32.36 10.57
N ALA A 218 -22.51 -31.65 11.55
CA ALA A 218 -21.62 -30.56 11.29
C ALA A 218 -20.25 -31.05 10.78
N THR A 219 -19.76 -30.45 9.71
CA THR A 219 -18.45 -30.74 9.13
C THR A 219 -17.75 -29.45 8.74
N ALA A 220 -16.41 -29.44 8.84
CA ALA A 220 -15.57 -28.29 8.49
C ALA A 220 -14.25 -28.76 7.90
N THR A 221 -13.63 -27.93 7.13
CA THR A 221 -12.26 -28.08 6.58
C THR A 221 -11.34 -27.02 7.11
N ALA A 222 -10.07 -27.36 7.31
CA ALA A 222 -9.00 -26.42 7.62
C ALA A 222 -8.18 -26.10 6.36
N THR A 223 -7.67 -24.89 6.29
CA THR A 223 -6.68 -24.47 5.27
C THR A 223 -5.41 -24.06 5.99
N LEU A 224 -4.26 -24.53 5.53
CA LEU A 224 -2.97 -24.12 6.07
C LEU A 224 -2.55 -22.76 5.52
N ALA A 225 -1.74 -22.04 6.29
CA ALA A 225 -1.01 -20.87 5.79
C ALA A 225 -0.06 -21.31 4.68
N THR A 226 -0.08 -20.59 3.57
CA THR A 226 0.88 -20.79 2.46
C THR A 226 2.03 -19.81 2.64
N ASP A 227 3.24 -20.26 2.30
CA ASP A 227 4.40 -19.36 2.22
C ASP A 227 4.14 -18.20 1.24
N TRP A 228 4.68 -17.06 1.57
CA TRP A 228 4.59 -15.81 0.80
C TRP A 228 5.64 -15.75 -0.30
#